data_cd933acc52f516f1b2b71c4365576dd2
#
_entry.id   cd933acc52f516f1b2b71c4365576dd2
#
_cell.length_a   1.000
_cell.length_b   1.000
_cell.length_c   1.000
_cell.angle_alpha   90.00
_cell.angle_beta   90.00
_cell.angle_gamma   90.00
#
_symmetry.space_group_name_H-M   'P 1'
#
loop_
_entity.id
_entity.type
_entity.pdbx_description
1 polymer ?
#
loop_
_entity_poly.entity_id
_entity_poly.type
_entity_poly.pdbx_seq_one_letter_code
_entity_poly.pdbx_strand_id
1 'polypeptide(L)'
;GVAAIEDMGCNEPARYEILKYPMEDSYFNAGVLLINLDYWRKNDVAHACVDYFHKYPERILFNDQDLLNSILHKNKILVDLKWNVQDAFYRRPKQMDEAWKKKFSEVLKQPVILHYTNRKPWEYDSQHPLREVYFQYLDMTPWKGERILNNPLEQIKRFFRLLPFRIHLRKA
;
A
#
# COMPACT_ATOMS: atom_id res chain seq x y z
N GLY A 1 -18.32 2.65 8.12
CA GLY A 1 -17.89 1.80 7.03
C GLY A 1 -16.55 1.13 7.31
N VAL A 2 -15.46 1.88 7.16
CA VAL A 2 -14.10 1.35 7.24
C VAL A 2 -13.14 2.42 7.78
N ALA A 3 -12.10 2.02 8.51
CA ALA A 3 -10.91 2.85 8.71
C ALA A 3 -9.76 2.29 7.86
N ALA A 4 -9.09 3.17 7.14
CA ALA A 4 -8.07 2.84 6.16
C ALA A 4 -7.03 3.96 6.07
N ILE A 5 -5.97 3.76 5.30
CA ILE A 5 -5.07 4.85 4.92
C ILE A 5 -5.21 5.22 3.45
N GLU A 6 -4.84 6.44 3.13
CA GLU A 6 -4.80 6.92 1.75
C GLU A 6 -3.82 6.11 0.91
N ASP A 7 -4.21 5.73 -0.30
CA ASP A 7 -3.33 5.05 -1.24
C ASP A 7 -2.44 6.06 -1.97
N MET A 8 -1.14 5.95 -1.76
CA MET A 8 -0.17 6.87 -2.36
C MET A 8 0.31 6.45 -3.75
N GLY A 9 -0.02 5.26 -4.19
CA GLY A 9 0.34 4.75 -5.52
C GLY A 9 -0.73 4.98 -6.58
N CYS A 10 -2.00 5.11 -6.15
CA CYS A 10 -3.16 5.15 -7.05
C CYS A 10 -4.04 6.39 -6.85
N ASN A 11 -3.65 7.32 -5.95
CA ASN A 11 -4.40 8.54 -5.65
C ASN A 11 -4.08 9.64 -6.67
N GLU A 12 -4.67 9.54 -7.86
CA GLU A 12 -4.45 10.45 -8.98
C GLU A 12 -5.78 10.86 -9.65
N PRO A 13 -5.87 12.06 -10.24
CA PRO A 13 -7.12 12.62 -10.79
C PRO A 13 -7.86 11.67 -11.74
N ALA A 14 -7.13 11.00 -12.64
CA ALA A 14 -7.71 10.07 -13.59
C ALA A 14 -8.50 8.92 -12.92
N ARG A 15 -8.10 8.51 -11.71
CA ARG A 15 -8.78 7.46 -10.96
C ARG A 15 -10.17 7.88 -10.51
N TYR A 16 -10.30 9.11 -10.02
CA TYR A 16 -11.57 9.68 -9.59
C TYR A 16 -12.53 9.92 -10.76
N GLU A 17 -12.00 10.32 -11.91
CA GLU A 17 -12.79 10.46 -13.14
C GLU A 17 -13.39 9.12 -13.59
N ILE A 18 -12.63 8.03 -13.49
CA ILE A 18 -13.09 6.67 -13.83
C ILE A 18 -14.13 6.19 -12.82
N LEU A 19 -13.85 6.31 -11.53
CA LEU A 19 -14.72 5.81 -10.46
C LEU A 19 -15.94 6.70 -10.20
N LYS A 20 -15.95 7.93 -10.75
CA LYS A 20 -17.08 8.88 -10.68
C LYS A 20 -17.42 9.33 -9.26
N TYR A 21 -16.41 9.59 -8.42
CA TYR A 21 -16.61 10.28 -7.16
C TYR A 21 -15.57 11.40 -6.96
N PRO A 22 -15.84 12.41 -6.10
CA PRO A 22 -14.97 13.58 -5.98
C PRO A 22 -13.63 13.27 -5.30
N MET A 23 -12.57 13.96 -5.75
CA MET A 23 -11.21 13.76 -5.26
C MET A 23 -11.05 14.13 -3.76
N GLU A 24 -11.89 15.00 -3.24
CA GLU A 24 -11.95 15.39 -1.83
C GLU A 24 -12.24 14.20 -0.91
N ASP A 25 -12.92 13.19 -1.44
CA ASP A 25 -13.19 11.96 -0.68
C ASP A 25 -11.98 11.04 -0.57
N SER A 26 -10.85 11.34 -1.21
CA SER A 26 -9.61 10.56 -1.20
C SER A 26 -9.77 9.08 -1.57
N TYR A 27 -8.78 8.50 -2.19
CA TYR A 27 -8.73 7.08 -2.53
C TYR A 27 -7.92 6.33 -1.48
N PHE A 28 -8.49 5.28 -0.86
CA PHE A 28 -7.82 4.52 0.20
C PHE A 28 -7.28 3.18 -0.30
N ASN A 29 -6.21 2.72 0.35
CA ASN A 29 -5.63 1.41 0.11
C ASN A 29 -6.43 0.33 0.85
N ALA A 30 -6.83 -0.72 0.13
CA ALA A 30 -7.64 -1.82 0.67
C ALA A 30 -6.83 -2.97 1.28
N GLY A 31 -5.50 -2.91 1.26
CA GLY A 31 -4.68 -4.02 1.77
C GLY A 31 -4.62 -4.11 3.30
N VAL A 32 -4.94 -3.03 4.04
CA VAL A 32 -5.10 -3.04 5.49
C VAL A 32 -6.32 -2.22 5.86
N LEU A 33 -7.34 -2.85 6.40
CA LEU A 33 -8.62 -2.25 6.73
C LEU A 33 -9.06 -2.62 8.15
N LEU A 34 -9.57 -1.65 8.89
CA LEU A 34 -10.38 -1.91 10.08
C LEU A 34 -11.85 -1.72 9.71
N ILE A 35 -12.59 -2.84 9.67
CA ILE A 35 -13.95 -2.91 9.14
C ILE A 35 -14.97 -2.85 10.28
N ASN A 36 -15.96 -1.95 10.16
CA ASN A 36 -17.16 -2.00 10.99
C ASN A 36 -18.13 -3.05 10.41
N LEU A 37 -18.09 -4.26 10.94
CA LEU A 37 -18.90 -5.39 10.44
C LEU A 37 -20.40 -5.16 10.60
N ASP A 38 -20.85 -4.44 11.62
CA ASP A 38 -22.27 -4.13 11.79
C ASP A 38 -22.76 -3.16 10.72
N TYR A 39 -21.96 -2.15 10.40
CA TYR A 39 -22.24 -1.26 9.28
C TYR A 39 -22.30 -2.05 7.97
N TRP A 40 -21.34 -2.95 7.72
CA TRP A 40 -21.27 -3.74 6.48
C TRP A 40 -22.49 -4.65 6.32
N ARG A 41 -22.92 -5.33 7.38
CA ARG A 41 -24.12 -6.18 7.36
C ARG A 41 -25.39 -5.36 7.16
N LYS A 42 -25.52 -4.24 7.90
CA LYS A 42 -26.71 -3.38 7.81
C LYS A 42 -26.89 -2.74 6.43
N ASN A 43 -25.79 -2.41 5.76
CA ASN A 43 -25.80 -1.72 4.45
C ASN A 43 -25.49 -2.66 3.29
N ASP A 44 -25.38 -3.95 3.55
CA ASP A 44 -25.11 -5.00 2.56
C ASP A 44 -23.95 -4.66 1.61
N VAL A 45 -22.84 -4.20 2.19
CA VAL A 45 -21.68 -3.68 1.43
C VAL A 45 -21.13 -4.70 0.45
N ALA A 46 -21.19 -6.00 0.79
CA ALA A 46 -20.68 -7.06 -0.09
C ALA A 46 -21.52 -7.16 -1.38
N HIS A 47 -22.86 -7.18 -1.29
CA HIS A 47 -23.72 -7.17 -2.48
C HIS A 47 -23.58 -5.86 -3.26
N ALA A 48 -23.50 -4.72 -2.58
CA ALA A 48 -23.29 -3.44 -3.25
C ALA A 48 -21.99 -3.43 -4.10
N CYS A 49 -20.92 -4.07 -3.63
CA CYS A 49 -19.70 -4.24 -4.42
C CYS A 49 -19.91 -5.14 -5.63
N VAL A 50 -20.62 -6.26 -5.48
CA VAL A 50 -20.95 -7.18 -6.57
C VAL A 50 -21.82 -6.51 -7.63
N ASP A 51 -22.86 -5.80 -7.20
CA ASP A 51 -23.76 -5.05 -8.09
C ASP A 51 -23.02 -3.96 -8.84
N TYR A 52 -22.13 -3.23 -8.16
CA TYR A 52 -21.29 -2.22 -8.80
C TYR A 52 -20.37 -2.83 -9.86
N PHE A 53 -19.75 -3.97 -9.56
CA PHE A 53 -18.91 -4.70 -10.52
C PHE A 53 -19.70 -5.11 -11.77
N HIS A 54 -20.89 -5.69 -11.59
CA HIS A 54 -21.74 -6.09 -12.72
C HIS A 54 -22.19 -4.91 -13.56
N LYS A 55 -22.44 -3.76 -12.92
CA LYS A 55 -22.93 -2.57 -13.60
C LYS A 55 -21.84 -1.76 -14.31
N TYR A 56 -20.61 -1.75 -13.77
CA TYR A 56 -19.52 -0.90 -14.22
C TYR A 56 -18.17 -1.63 -14.25
N PRO A 57 -18.07 -2.82 -14.92
CA PRO A 57 -16.82 -3.60 -14.93
C PRO A 57 -15.65 -2.82 -15.55
N GLU A 58 -15.91 -1.91 -16.49
CA GLU A 58 -14.91 -1.08 -17.17
C GLU A 58 -14.22 -0.06 -16.24
N ARG A 59 -14.79 0.22 -15.06
CA ARG A 59 -14.23 1.13 -14.08
C ARG A 59 -13.22 0.45 -13.13
N ILE A 60 -13.23 -0.88 -13.09
CA ILE A 60 -12.46 -1.68 -12.14
C ILE A 60 -11.10 -2.02 -12.75
N LEU A 61 -10.05 -1.43 -12.20
CA LEU A 61 -8.66 -1.70 -12.53
C LEU A 61 -7.94 -2.39 -11.35
N PHE A 62 -8.20 -1.94 -10.13
CA PHE A 62 -7.56 -2.43 -8.91
C PHE A 62 -8.50 -3.31 -8.07
N ASN A 63 -9.25 -4.18 -8.75
CA ASN A 63 -10.10 -5.22 -8.15
C ASN A 63 -10.96 -4.71 -6.97
N ASP A 64 -10.81 -5.35 -5.80
CA ASP A 64 -11.53 -5.04 -4.56
C ASP A 64 -11.29 -3.60 -4.07
N GLN A 65 -10.12 -3.04 -4.29
CA GLN A 65 -9.80 -1.68 -3.87
C GLN A 65 -10.68 -0.64 -4.58
N ASP A 66 -10.91 -0.78 -5.89
CA ASP A 66 -11.81 0.11 -6.62
C ASP A 66 -13.26 -0.05 -6.21
N LEU A 67 -13.70 -1.30 -6.01
CA LEU A 67 -15.05 -1.59 -5.55
C LEU A 67 -15.33 -0.95 -4.19
N LEU A 68 -14.44 -1.16 -3.22
CA LEU A 68 -14.59 -0.62 -1.88
C LEU A 68 -14.53 0.91 -1.87
N ASN A 69 -13.64 1.52 -2.66
CA ASN A 69 -13.59 2.97 -2.79
C ASN A 69 -14.88 3.52 -3.41
N SER A 70 -15.42 2.87 -4.46
CA SER A 70 -16.68 3.30 -5.11
C SER A 70 -17.86 3.28 -4.15
N ILE A 71 -17.93 2.30 -3.24
CA ILE A 71 -19.05 2.14 -2.31
C ILE A 71 -18.84 2.90 -1.00
N LEU A 72 -17.60 3.01 -0.50
CA LEU A 72 -17.30 3.50 0.84
C LEU A 72 -16.60 4.86 0.87
N HIS A 73 -16.39 5.55 -0.27
CA HIS A 73 -15.65 6.82 -0.29
C HIS A 73 -16.15 7.84 0.73
N LYS A 74 -17.47 7.91 1.00
CA LYS A 74 -18.08 8.79 2.01
C LYS A 74 -18.16 8.16 3.42
N ASN A 75 -17.98 6.87 3.53
CA ASN A 75 -18.19 6.10 4.77
C ASN A 75 -16.90 5.48 5.29
N LYS A 76 -15.80 6.23 5.22
CA LYS A 76 -14.51 5.84 5.74
C LYS A 76 -13.95 6.86 6.73
N ILE A 77 -12.97 6.42 7.50
CA ILE A 77 -12.10 7.27 8.31
C ILE A 77 -10.68 7.03 7.83
N LEU A 78 -9.97 8.09 7.46
CA LEU A 78 -8.54 8.01 7.18
C LEU A 78 -7.75 8.06 8.49
N VAL A 79 -6.90 7.07 8.70
CA VAL A 79 -6.04 6.96 9.88
C VAL A 79 -4.58 7.26 9.53
N ASP A 80 -3.70 7.28 10.54
CA ASP A 80 -2.29 7.59 10.37
C ASP A 80 -1.61 6.59 9.40
N LEU A 81 -0.79 7.11 8.51
CA LEU A 81 -0.10 6.36 7.45
C LEU A 81 0.79 5.21 7.98
N LYS A 82 1.26 5.29 9.24
CA LYS A 82 2.09 4.23 9.86
C LYS A 82 1.40 2.87 9.95
N TRP A 83 0.06 2.85 9.89
CA TRP A 83 -0.73 1.62 9.96
C TRP A 83 -0.82 0.86 8.66
N ASN A 84 -0.28 1.40 7.56
CA ASN A 84 -0.19 0.69 6.28
C ASN A 84 0.88 1.36 5.41
N VAL A 85 2.15 1.15 5.75
CA VAL A 85 3.29 1.77 5.06
C VAL A 85 3.56 1.03 3.76
N GLN A 86 3.16 1.62 2.65
CA GLN A 86 3.21 1.06 1.31
C GLN A 86 4.57 1.29 0.63
N ASP A 87 4.89 0.50 -0.39
CA ASP A 87 6.10 0.66 -1.21
C ASP A 87 6.26 2.08 -1.79
N ALA A 88 5.15 2.72 -2.17
CA ALA A 88 5.16 4.07 -2.73
C ALA A 88 5.83 5.10 -1.80
N PHE A 89 5.74 4.92 -0.47
CA PHE A 89 6.35 5.79 0.52
C PHE A 89 7.89 5.80 0.44
N TYR A 90 8.49 4.69 0.00
CA TYR A 90 9.95 4.55 -0.16
C TYR A 90 10.45 5.07 -1.51
N ARG A 91 9.58 5.20 -2.51
CA ARG A 91 9.97 5.62 -3.86
C ARG A 91 10.04 7.12 -4.03
N ARG A 92 9.46 7.90 -3.13
CA ARG A 92 9.42 9.38 -3.12
C ARG A 92 9.11 9.95 -4.51
N PRO A 93 7.85 10.13 -4.88
CA PRO A 93 7.49 10.79 -6.13
C PRO A 93 8.21 12.14 -6.24
N LYS A 94 8.85 12.41 -7.36
CA LYS A 94 9.58 13.67 -7.61
C LYS A 94 8.72 14.93 -7.46
N GLN A 95 7.40 14.78 -7.60
CA GLN A 95 6.40 15.85 -7.56
C GLN A 95 5.75 16.06 -6.18
N MET A 96 6.23 15.37 -5.16
CA MET A 96 5.69 15.51 -3.81
C MET A 96 6.04 16.88 -3.22
N ASP A 97 5.04 17.54 -2.63
CA ASP A 97 5.30 18.76 -1.87
C ASP A 97 6.08 18.50 -0.57
N GLU A 98 6.58 19.56 0.06
CA GLU A 98 7.44 19.42 1.25
C GLU A 98 6.67 18.91 2.47
N ALA A 99 5.36 19.19 2.57
CA ALA A 99 4.51 18.70 3.66
C ALA A 99 4.39 17.17 3.61
N TRP A 100 4.15 16.61 2.42
CA TRP A 100 4.13 15.17 2.22
C TRP A 100 5.50 14.52 2.44
N LYS A 101 6.59 15.13 1.99
CA LYS A 101 7.95 14.63 2.23
C LYS A 101 8.25 14.52 3.73
N LYS A 102 7.88 15.54 4.50
CA LYS A 102 8.04 15.55 5.95
C LYS A 102 7.22 14.43 6.59
N LYS A 103 5.93 14.33 6.26
CA LYS A 103 5.02 13.30 6.79
C LYS A 103 5.54 11.89 6.51
N PHE A 104 6.03 11.60 5.29
CA PHE A 104 6.62 10.30 4.98
C PHE A 104 7.92 10.04 5.73
N SER A 105 8.79 11.03 5.88
CA SER A 105 10.03 10.84 6.62
C SER A 105 9.79 10.46 8.08
N GLU A 106 8.72 10.97 8.69
CA GLU A 106 8.32 10.62 10.05
C GLU A 106 7.75 9.19 10.11
N VAL A 107 6.83 8.85 9.21
CA VAL A 107 6.20 7.51 9.13
C VAL A 107 7.22 6.41 8.85
N LEU A 108 8.22 6.66 7.99
CA LEU A 108 9.25 5.70 7.64
C LEU A 108 10.21 5.39 8.80
N LYS A 109 10.30 6.26 9.81
CA LYS A 109 11.09 6.01 11.02
C LYS A 109 10.44 4.98 11.95
N GLN A 110 9.10 4.97 12.01
CA GLN A 110 8.34 4.14 12.93
C GLN A 110 7.11 3.50 12.25
N PRO A 111 7.31 2.68 11.21
CA PRO A 111 6.20 1.96 10.59
C PRO A 111 5.63 0.94 11.58
N VAL A 112 4.31 0.86 11.68
CA VAL A 112 3.63 -0.16 12.49
C VAL A 112 3.32 -1.39 11.63
N ILE A 113 2.79 -1.18 10.42
CA ILE A 113 2.53 -2.24 9.45
C ILE A 113 3.28 -1.91 8.16
N LEU A 114 4.16 -2.82 7.73
CA LEU A 114 4.82 -2.77 6.42
C LEU A 114 3.98 -3.55 5.41
N HIS A 115 3.47 -2.85 4.42
CA HIS A 115 2.69 -3.45 3.35
C HIS A 115 3.48 -3.47 2.05
N TYR A 116 3.99 -4.63 1.68
CA TYR A 116 4.71 -4.84 0.43
C TYR A 116 3.73 -4.88 -0.75
N THR A 117 3.32 -3.70 -1.23
CA THR A 117 2.27 -3.52 -2.25
C THR A 117 2.70 -3.92 -3.65
N ASN A 118 4.00 -3.83 -3.96
CA ASN A 118 4.58 -4.21 -5.25
C ASN A 118 5.29 -5.57 -5.19
N ARG A 119 6.55 -5.62 -5.69
CA ARG A 119 7.38 -6.82 -5.64
C ARG A 119 7.54 -7.32 -4.21
N LYS A 120 7.15 -8.56 -4.00
CA LYS A 120 7.12 -9.15 -2.67
C LYS A 120 8.54 -9.45 -2.16
N PRO A 121 8.79 -9.45 -0.85
CA PRO A 121 10.13 -9.70 -0.30
C PRO A 121 10.77 -11.00 -0.77
N TRP A 122 9.98 -12.04 -1.01
CA TRP A 122 10.44 -13.35 -1.47
C TRP A 122 10.74 -13.41 -2.96
N GLU A 123 10.31 -12.44 -3.76
CA GLU A 123 10.62 -12.39 -5.19
C GLU A 123 12.11 -12.05 -5.40
N TYR A 124 12.74 -12.69 -6.39
CA TYR A 124 14.18 -12.57 -6.65
C TYR A 124 14.59 -11.13 -6.98
N ASP A 125 13.75 -10.38 -7.68
CA ASP A 125 13.97 -9.01 -8.12
C ASP A 125 13.41 -7.94 -7.17
N SER A 126 12.94 -8.34 -6.00
CA SER A 126 12.45 -7.41 -4.97
C SER A 126 13.56 -6.45 -4.52
N GLN A 127 13.24 -5.16 -4.59
CA GLN A 127 14.14 -4.07 -4.22
C GLN A 127 13.64 -3.26 -3.04
N HIS A 128 12.66 -3.79 -2.32
CA HIS A 128 12.13 -3.11 -1.15
C HIS A 128 13.23 -2.90 -0.11
N PRO A 129 13.45 -1.68 0.40
CA PRO A 129 14.56 -1.39 1.32
C PRO A 129 14.47 -2.17 2.63
N LEU A 130 13.25 -2.49 3.10
CA LEU A 130 13.01 -3.28 4.31
C LEU A 130 12.67 -4.75 4.01
N ARG A 131 13.14 -5.29 2.88
CA ARG A 131 12.96 -6.70 2.54
C ARG A 131 13.44 -7.65 3.62
N GLU A 132 14.55 -7.33 4.27
CA GLU A 132 15.14 -8.18 5.30
C GLU A 132 14.28 -8.29 6.56
N VAL A 133 13.43 -7.30 6.83
CA VAL A 133 12.46 -7.37 7.94
C VAL A 133 11.49 -8.53 7.74
N TYR A 134 11.01 -8.76 6.52
CA TYR A 134 10.18 -9.93 6.20
C TYR A 134 10.89 -11.23 6.55
N PHE A 135 12.17 -11.37 6.19
CA PHE A 135 12.93 -12.59 6.45
C PHE A 135 13.24 -12.80 7.94
N GLN A 136 13.37 -11.73 8.72
CA GLN A 136 13.46 -11.85 10.18
C GLN A 136 12.23 -12.53 10.77
N TYR A 137 11.02 -12.15 10.32
CA TYR A 137 9.78 -12.80 10.74
C TYR A 137 9.65 -14.21 10.18
N LEU A 138 10.01 -14.44 8.92
CA LEU A 138 10.01 -15.77 8.32
C LEU A 138 10.86 -16.76 9.13
N ASP A 139 12.02 -16.30 9.60
CA ASP A 139 12.96 -17.12 10.39
C ASP A 139 12.43 -17.47 11.80
N MET A 140 11.35 -16.86 12.23
CA MET A 140 10.63 -17.20 13.47
C MET A 140 9.53 -18.25 13.24
N THR A 141 9.37 -18.75 12.01
CA THR A 141 8.35 -19.74 11.62
C THR A 141 8.99 -21.08 11.25
N PRO A 142 8.20 -22.16 11.04
CA PRO A 142 8.71 -23.43 10.53
C PRO A 142 9.42 -23.34 9.17
N TRP A 143 9.19 -22.27 8.40
CA TRP A 143 9.85 -22.00 7.11
C TRP A 143 11.16 -21.21 7.26
N LYS A 144 11.78 -21.25 8.41
CA LYS A 144 13.09 -20.64 8.65
C LYS A 144 14.09 -21.06 7.58
N GLY A 145 14.79 -20.08 7.03
CA GLY A 145 15.82 -20.31 6.01
C GLY A 145 15.30 -20.47 4.59
N GLU A 146 13.98 -20.54 4.38
CA GLU A 146 13.40 -20.53 3.04
C GLU A 146 13.77 -19.22 2.32
N ARG A 147 14.56 -19.32 1.28
CA ARG A 147 15.01 -18.18 0.45
C ARG A 147 14.97 -18.57 -1.01
N ILE A 148 14.47 -17.67 -1.83
CA ILE A 148 14.69 -17.79 -3.27
C ILE A 148 16.15 -17.42 -3.54
N LEU A 149 16.89 -18.34 -4.15
CA LEU A 149 18.29 -18.13 -4.55
C LEU A 149 18.34 -17.00 -5.58
N ASN A 150 18.91 -15.90 -5.19
CA ASN A 150 19.11 -14.78 -6.08
C ASN A 150 20.35 -15.01 -6.95
N ASN A 151 20.27 -14.68 -8.23
CA ASN A 151 21.45 -14.57 -9.08
C ASN A 151 22.43 -13.55 -8.45
N PRO A 152 23.72 -13.85 -8.31
CA PRO A 152 24.73 -12.93 -7.75
C PRO A 152 24.76 -11.57 -8.42
N LEU A 153 24.56 -11.50 -9.73
CA LEU A 153 24.48 -10.24 -10.48
C LEU A 153 23.29 -9.38 -10.05
N GLU A 154 22.14 -9.98 -9.76
CA GLU A 154 20.98 -9.24 -9.27
C GLU A 154 21.18 -8.75 -7.83
N GLN A 155 21.93 -9.48 -7.01
CA GLN A 155 22.31 -9.01 -5.68
C GLN A 155 23.22 -7.77 -5.75
N ILE A 156 24.18 -7.76 -6.67
CA ILE A 156 25.08 -6.61 -6.89
C ILE A 156 24.27 -5.40 -7.40
N LYS A 157 23.45 -5.57 -8.42
CA LYS A 157 22.57 -4.50 -8.93
C LYS A 157 21.69 -3.92 -7.82
N ARG A 158 21.11 -4.79 -7.00
CA ARG A 158 20.28 -4.41 -5.86
C ARG A 158 21.06 -3.62 -4.82
N PHE A 159 22.28 -4.05 -4.47
CA PHE A 159 23.15 -3.34 -3.53
C PHE A 159 23.34 -1.88 -3.96
N PHE A 160 23.76 -1.64 -5.20
CA PHE A 160 23.98 -0.29 -5.71
C PHE A 160 22.69 0.54 -5.78
N ARG A 161 21.55 -0.06 -6.14
CA ARG A 161 20.26 0.63 -6.21
C ARG A 161 19.74 1.05 -4.83
N LEU A 162 19.99 0.26 -3.79
CA LEU A 162 19.60 0.57 -2.43
C LEU A 162 20.60 1.45 -1.66
N LEU A 163 21.78 1.67 -2.20
CA LEU A 163 22.84 2.43 -1.55
C LEU A 163 22.39 3.85 -1.15
N PRO A 164 21.74 4.65 -2.02
CA PRO A 164 21.26 5.99 -1.66
C PRO A 164 20.28 5.98 -0.49
N PHE A 165 19.39 5.00 -0.45
CA PHE A 165 18.41 4.83 0.63
C PHE A 165 19.09 4.47 1.96
N ARG A 166 20.04 3.54 1.93
CA ARG A 166 20.80 3.14 3.12
C ARG A 166 21.63 4.28 3.70
N ILE A 167 22.19 5.14 2.86
CA ILE A 167 22.93 6.32 3.30
C ILE A 167 21.99 7.34 3.97
N HIS A 168 20.79 7.53 3.44
CA HIS A 168 19.80 8.44 4.03
C HIS A 168 19.24 7.94 5.36
N LEU A 169 19.00 6.65 5.51
CA LEU A 169 18.57 6.05 6.78
C LEU A 169 19.67 6.13 7.86
N ARG A 170 20.94 6.09 7.48
CA ARG A 170 22.06 6.22 8.43
C ARG A 170 22.33 7.66 8.88
N LYS A 171 21.81 8.67 8.16
CA LYS A 171 21.93 10.09 8.51
C LYS A 171 20.73 10.63 9.28
N ALA A 172 19.68 9.83 9.46
CA ALA A 172 18.51 10.14 10.27
C ALA A 172 18.58 9.41 11.62
#